data_ab7a6b6ca1b701e2dff40c9abf33727c
#
_entry.id   ab7a6b6ca1b701e2dff40c9abf33727c
#
_cell.length_a   1.000
_cell.length_b   1.000
_cell.length_c   1.000
_cell.angle_alpha   90.00
_cell.angle_beta   90.00
_cell.angle_gamma   90.00
#
_symmetry.space_group_name_H-M   'P 1'
#
loop_
_entity.id
_entity.type
_entity.pdbx_description
1 polymer ?
#
loop_
_entity_poly.entity_id
_entity_poly.type
_entity_poly.pdbx_seq_one_letter_code
_entity_poly.pdbx_strand_id
1 'polypeptide(L)'
;MADIEVTRDGGVATVTINRPQRKNAVTGDMWAQLAETFRSLSADSEVRCVIITGAGGEFCSGADLSARTASGKPMHQLTAMRMVNDAALSLHRMPQPTIAKVRGVAVGAGCNLALGCDLVVAGET
;
A
#
# COMPACT_ATOMS: atom_id res chain seq x y z
N MET A 1 -16.52 4.33 -2.44
CA MET A 1 -15.53 3.83 -1.48
C MET A 1 -14.13 4.19 -1.95
N ALA A 2 -13.28 4.58 -1.01
CA ALA A 2 -11.90 4.93 -1.35
C ALA A 2 -11.10 3.68 -1.69
N ASP A 3 -10.18 3.80 -2.65
CA ASP A 3 -9.28 2.70 -3.03
C ASP A 3 -8.22 2.42 -1.95
N ILE A 4 -7.88 3.43 -1.16
CA ILE A 4 -7.02 3.28 0.02
C ILE A 4 -7.84 3.69 1.22
N GLU A 5 -8.05 2.79 2.15
CA GLU A 5 -8.83 3.04 3.36
C GLU A 5 -7.93 2.99 4.58
N VAL A 6 -8.17 3.89 5.52
CA VAL A 6 -7.48 3.90 6.80
C VAL A 6 -8.52 3.79 7.91
N THR A 7 -8.37 2.77 8.75
CA THR A 7 -9.19 2.60 9.93
C THR A 7 -8.30 2.66 11.16
N ARG A 8 -8.86 3.08 12.28
CA ARG A 8 -8.12 3.17 13.55
C ARG A 8 -8.87 2.45 14.65
N ASP A 9 -8.09 1.79 15.49
CA ASP A 9 -8.59 1.15 16.70
C ASP A 9 -7.52 1.39 17.78
N GLY A 10 -7.78 2.36 18.67
CA GLY A 10 -6.78 2.80 19.64
C GLY A 10 -5.55 3.34 18.93
N GLY A 11 -4.37 2.85 19.28
CA GLY A 11 -3.11 3.24 18.65
C GLY A 11 -2.77 2.48 17.37
N VAL A 12 -3.66 1.61 16.88
CA VAL A 12 -3.41 0.80 15.69
C VAL A 12 -4.14 1.40 14.50
N ALA A 13 -3.41 1.75 13.45
CA ALA A 13 -3.97 2.18 12.18
C ALA A 13 -3.83 1.04 11.17
N THR A 14 -4.90 0.74 10.44
CA THR A 14 -4.89 -0.26 9.38
C THR A 14 -5.08 0.43 8.05
N VAL A 15 -4.12 0.26 7.16
CA VAL A 15 -4.15 0.76 5.79
C VAL A 15 -4.57 -0.40 4.89
N THR A 16 -5.72 -0.26 4.24
CA THR A 16 -6.29 -1.31 3.40
C THR A 16 -6.27 -0.88 1.94
N ILE A 17 -5.66 -1.70 1.10
CA ILE A 17 -5.75 -1.54 -0.35
C ILE A 17 -7.09 -2.15 -0.78
N ASN A 18 -7.98 -1.32 -1.30
CA ASN A 18 -9.37 -1.72 -1.53
C ASN A 18 -9.74 -1.62 -3.01
N ARG A 19 -9.20 -2.54 -3.79
CA ARG A 19 -9.52 -2.70 -5.21
C ARG A 19 -9.60 -4.18 -5.55
N PRO A 20 -10.48 -4.93 -4.84
CA PRO A 20 -10.49 -6.40 -4.92
C PRO A 20 -10.84 -6.94 -6.31
N GLN A 21 -11.61 -6.20 -7.10
CA GLN A 21 -11.96 -6.57 -8.47
C GLN A 21 -10.74 -6.66 -9.40
N ARG A 22 -9.61 -6.09 -9.01
CA ARG A 22 -8.33 -6.15 -9.72
C ARG A 22 -7.24 -6.79 -8.86
N LYS A 23 -7.62 -7.62 -7.89
CA LYS A 23 -6.70 -8.25 -6.94
C LYS A 23 -5.78 -7.23 -6.26
N ASN A 24 -6.34 -6.06 -5.99
CA ASN A 24 -5.67 -4.93 -5.34
C ASN A 24 -4.44 -4.42 -6.11
N ALA A 25 -4.49 -4.48 -7.44
CA ALA A 25 -3.50 -3.78 -8.28
C ALA A 25 -3.58 -2.28 -8.00
N VAL A 26 -2.43 -1.63 -7.86
CA VAL A 26 -2.32 -0.25 -7.39
C VAL A 26 -2.07 0.67 -8.57
N THR A 27 -2.99 1.61 -8.79
CA THR A 27 -2.86 2.63 -9.82
C THR A 27 -1.86 3.71 -9.40
N GLY A 28 -1.48 4.59 -10.33
CA GLY A 28 -0.60 5.72 -10.01
C GLY A 28 -1.17 6.61 -8.90
N ASP A 29 -2.47 6.92 -8.97
CA ASP A 29 -3.14 7.72 -7.95
C ASP A 29 -3.11 7.01 -6.58
N MET A 30 -3.29 5.71 -6.58
CA MET A 30 -3.24 4.92 -5.33
C MET A 30 -1.83 4.92 -4.74
N TRP A 31 -0.78 4.82 -5.57
CA TRP A 31 0.60 4.91 -5.08
C TRP A 31 0.85 6.26 -4.39
N ALA A 32 0.37 7.35 -4.98
CA ALA A 32 0.48 8.68 -4.38
C ALA A 32 -0.29 8.75 -3.05
N GLN A 33 -1.49 8.18 -3.00
CA GLN A 33 -2.30 8.11 -1.78
C GLN A 33 -1.61 7.29 -0.69
N LEU A 34 -0.99 6.17 -1.06
CA LEU A 34 -0.24 5.34 -0.10
C LEU A 34 0.92 6.12 0.50
N ALA A 35 1.72 6.79 -0.34
CA ALA A 35 2.85 7.57 0.15
C ALA A 35 2.39 8.68 1.09
N GLU A 36 1.34 9.41 0.73
CA GLU A 36 0.76 10.45 1.56
C GLU A 36 0.24 9.89 2.88
N THR A 37 -0.45 8.75 2.83
CA THR A 37 -0.98 8.07 4.01
C THR A 37 0.15 7.67 4.96
N PHE A 38 1.21 7.07 4.45
CA PHE A 38 2.34 6.66 5.29
C PHE A 38 3.02 7.86 5.93
N ARG A 39 3.20 8.95 5.19
CA ARG A 39 3.77 10.19 5.74
C ARG A 39 2.88 10.79 6.83
N SER A 40 1.58 10.82 6.60
CA SER A 40 0.61 11.35 7.56
C SER A 40 0.61 10.53 8.86
N LEU A 41 0.58 9.21 8.74
CA LEU A 41 0.60 8.33 9.91
C LEU A 41 1.95 8.40 10.64
N SER A 42 3.05 8.56 9.90
CA SER A 42 4.39 8.70 10.51
C SER A 42 4.47 9.90 11.44
N ALA A 43 3.79 10.99 11.11
CA ALA A 43 3.79 12.22 11.88
C ALA A 43 2.75 12.24 13.01
N ASP A 44 1.90 11.23 13.10
CA ASP A 44 0.79 11.19 14.06
C ASP A 44 1.23 10.46 15.34
N SER A 45 1.37 11.20 16.43
CA SER A 45 1.83 10.66 17.71
C SER A 45 0.83 9.71 18.36
N GLU A 46 -0.44 9.72 17.93
CA GLU A 46 -1.46 8.81 18.42
C GLU A 46 -1.39 7.43 17.75
N VAL A 47 -0.66 7.32 16.65
CA VAL A 47 -0.47 6.06 15.93
C VAL A 47 0.80 5.37 16.46
N ARG A 48 0.62 4.17 16.99
CA ARG A 48 1.70 3.41 17.64
C ARG A 48 2.09 2.16 16.85
N CYS A 49 1.24 1.72 15.92
CA CYS A 49 1.48 0.57 15.06
C CYS A 49 0.65 0.73 13.79
N VAL A 50 1.18 0.27 12.66
CA VAL A 50 0.49 0.33 11.38
C VAL A 50 0.42 -1.05 10.77
N ILE A 51 -0.79 -1.48 10.40
CA ILE A 51 -1.05 -2.72 9.68
C ILE A 51 -1.37 -2.37 8.23
N ILE A 52 -0.79 -3.10 7.29
CA ILE A 52 -1.09 -2.96 5.88
C ILE A 52 -1.69 -4.26 5.39
N THR A 53 -2.82 -4.17 4.71
CA THR A 53 -3.54 -5.33 4.21
C THR A 53 -4.28 -5.01 2.91
N GLY A 54 -4.86 -6.03 2.30
CA GLY A 54 -5.70 -5.90 1.11
C GLY A 54 -7.11 -6.39 1.38
N ALA A 55 -8.08 -5.77 0.74
CA ALA A 55 -9.47 -6.18 0.82
C ALA A 55 -9.72 -7.42 -0.05
N GLY A 56 -10.75 -8.19 0.29
CA GLY A 56 -11.23 -9.26 -0.55
C GLY A 56 -10.36 -10.52 -0.62
N GLY A 57 -9.48 -10.73 0.35
CA GLY A 57 -8.68 -11.96 0.42
C GLY A 57 -7.40 -11.97 -0.40
N GLU A 58 -7.06 -10.86 -1.05
CA GLU A 58 -5.80 -10.68 -1.77
C GLU A 58 -5.04 -9.50 -1.16
N PHE A 59 -3.72 -9.60 -1.05
CA PHE A 59 -2.93 -8.50 -0.52
C PHE A 59 -2.75 -7.42 -1.59
N CYS A 60 -1.93 -7.69 -2.60
CA CYS A 60 -1.66 -6.74 -3.67
C CYS A 60 -1.00 -7.46 -4.85
N SER A 61 -1.57 -7.32 -6.04
CA SER A 61 -1.01 -7.94 -7.24
C SER A 61 0.07 -7.08 -7.92
N GLY A 62 0.38 -5.91 -7.35
CA GLY A 62 1.44 -5.05 -7.83
C GLY A 62 0.93 -3.78 -8.50
N ALA A 63 1.79 -3.14 -9.27
CA ALA A 63 1.43 -1.94 -10.01
C ALA A 63 0.46 -2.28 -11.14
N ASP A 64 -0.57 -1.45 -11.32
CA ASP A 64 -1.49 -1.61 -12.43
C ASP A 64 -0.82 -1.09 -13.72
N LEU A 65 -0.46 -2.02 -14.59
CA LEU A 65 0.24 -1.71 -15.84
C LEU A 65 -0.64 -0.97 -16.86
N SER A 66 -1.94 -0.95 -16.63
CA SER A 66 -2.87 -0.17 -17.46
C SER A 66 -3.05 1.26 -16.96
N ALA A 67 -2.35 1.65 -15.89
CA ALA A 67 -2.47 2.96 -15.27
C ALA A 67 -2.15 4.08 -16.26
N ARG A 68 -2.94 5.14 -16.21
CA ARG A 68 -2.80 6.30 -17.07
C ARG A 68 -2.75 7.57 -16.22
N THR A 69 -2.21 8.63 -16.80
CA THR A 69 -2.23 9.95 -16.18
C THR A 69 -3.66 10.51 -16.18
N ALA A 70 -3.88 11.60 -15.44
CA ALA A 70 -5.18 12.28 -15.41
C ALA A 70 -5.64 12.74 -16.79
N SER A 71 -4.71 12.98 -17.74
CA SER A 71 -5.04 13.36 -19.12
C SER A 71 -5.37 12.16 -20.01
N GLY A 72 -5.37 10.94 -19.48
CA GLY A 72 -5.67 9.72 -20.21
C GLY A 72 -4.49 9.14 -20.98
N LYS A 73 -3.32 9.74 -20.90
CA LYS A 73 -2.10 9.23 -21.54
C LYS A 73 -1.43 8.18 -20.67
N PRO A 74 -0.72 7.20 -21.26
CA PRO A 74 0.09 6.27 -20.48
C PRO A 74 1.11 7.04 -19.63
N MET A 75 1.28 6.61 -18.39
CA MET A 75 2.29 7.19 -17.52
C MET A 75 3.68 6.76 -17.98
N HIS A 76 4.63 7.69 -17.98
CA HIS A 76 6.01 7.36 -18.29
C HIS A 76 6.54 6.34 -17.27
N GLN A 77 7.23 5.31 -17.75
CA GLN A 77 7.69 4.21 -16.91
C GLN A 77 8.55 4.68 -15.73
N LEU A 78 9.44 5.63 -15.96
CA LEU A 78 10.29 6.16 -14.89
C LEU A 78 9.48 6.90 -13.82
N THR A 79 8.47 7.66 -14.22
CA THR A 79 7.56 8.33 -13.29
C THR A 79 6.81 7.31 -12.45
N ALA A 80 6.28 6.26 -13.08
CA ALA A 80 5.57 5.19 -12.39
C ALA A 80 6.48 4.50 -11.35
N MET A 81 7.72 4.20 -11.72
CA MET A 81 8.69 3.60 -10.80
C MET A 81 9.02 4.51 -9.61
N ARG A 82 9.12 5.81 -9.86
CA ARG A 82 9.36 6.78 -8.77
C ARG A 82 8.21 6.83 -7.79
N MET A 83 6.97 6.74 -8.26
CA MET A 83 5.79 6.74 -7.40
C MET A 83 5.75 5.48 -6.53
N VAL A 84 6.06 4.32 -7.10
CA VAL A 84 6.15 3.07 -6.36
C VAL A 84 7.25 3.16 -5.29
N ASN A 85 8.42 3.64 -5.67
CA ASN A 85 9.55 3.78 -4.76
C ASN A 85 9.26 4.76 -3.64
N ASP A 86 8.59 5.88 -3.92
CA ASP A 86 8.22 6.87 -2.90
C ASP A 86 7.31 6.25 -1.85
N ALA A 87 6.30 5.48 -2.27
CA ALA A 87 5.41 4.78 -1.36
C ALA A 87 6.18 3.74 -0.52
N ALA A 88 7.01 2.94 -1.17
CA ALA A 88 7.79 1.90 -0.48
C ALA A 88 8.76 2.49 0.54
N LEU A 89 9.46 3.57 0.19
CA LEU A 89 10.39 4.24 1.09
C LEU A 89 9.65 4.92 2.24
N SER A 90 8.52 5.54 1.97
CA SER A 90 7.70 6.18 3.02
C SER A 90 7.26 5.15 4.05
N LEU A 91 6.88 3.96 3.59
CA LEU A 91 6.54 2.85 4.48
C LEU A 91 7.76 2.37 5.28
N HIS A 92 8.87 2.13 4.60
CA HIS A 92 10.08 1.60 5.23
C HIS A 92 10.63 2.56 6.30
N ARG A 93 10.46 3.86 6.10
CA ARG A 93 10.97 4.90 6.98
C ARG A 93 10.04 5.27 8.13
N MET A 94 8.88 4.62 8.24
CA MET A 94 7.95 4.90 9.33
C MET A 94 8.60 4.58 10.68
N PRO A 95 8.48 5.48 11.68
CA PRO A 95 9.04 5.24 13.02
C PRO A 95 8.24 4.20 13.79
N GLN A 96 6.95 4.03 13.48
CA GLN A 96 6.12 3.04 14.15
C GLN A 96 6.42 1.65 13.60
N PRO A 97 6.24 0.58 14.41
CA PRO A 97 6.25 -0.78 13.88
C PRO A 97 5.20 -0.95 12.80
N THR A 98 5.58 -1.63 11.72
CA THR A 98 4.69 -1.91 10.58
C THR A 98 4.54 -3.41 10.40
N ILE A 99 3.32 -3.85 10.13
CA ILE A 99 2.96 -5.26 9.97
C ILE A 99 2.20 -5.42 8.66
N ALA A 100 2.71 -6.27 7.78
CA ALA A 100 1.96 -6.68 6.60
C ALA A 100 1.10 -7.89 6.95
N LYS A 101 -0.21 -7.75 6.78
CA LYS A 101 -1.17 -8.84 6.94
C LYS A 101 -1.50 -9.34 5.55
N VAL A 102 -0.88 -10.46 5.17
CA VAL A 102 -0.90 -10.95 3.79
C VAL A 102 -1.81 -12.17 3.65
N ARG A 103 -2.78 -12.06 2.75
CA ARG A 103 -3.58 -13.19 2.28
C ARG A 103 -3.51 -13.19 0.77
N GLY A 104 -3.49 -14.39 0.17
CA GLY A 104 -3.51 -14.53 -1.27
C GLY A 104 -2.32 -13.87 -1.96
N VAL A 105 -2.60 -13.16 -3.04
CA VAL A 105 -1.57 -12.64 -3.93
C VAL A 105 -0.76 -11.49 -3.31
N ALA A 106 0.56 -11.60 -3.35
CA ALA A 106 1.51 -10.52 -3.03
C ALA A 106 2.67 -10.62 -4.03
N VAL A 107 2.55 -9.91 -5.15
CA VAL A 107 3.43 -10.09 -6.33
C VAL A 107 4.00 -8.75 -6.76
N GLY A 108 5.24 -8.75 -7.24
CA GLY A 108 5.90 -7.56 -7.76
C GLY A 108 6.00 -6.46 -6.71
N ALA A 109 5.50 -5.26 -7.03
CA ALA A 109 5.47 -4.14 -6.09
C ALA A 109 4.63 -4.45 -4.83
N GLY A 110 3.63 -5.34 -4.95
CA GLY A 110 2.85 -5.80 -3.81
C GLY A 110 3.70 -6.61 -2.83
N CYS A 111 4.55 -7.49 -3.35
CA CYS A 111 5.51 -8.21 -2.53
C CYS A 111 6.50 -7.24 -1.85
N ASN A 112 6.94 -6.22 -2.58
CA ASN A 112 7.85 -5.21 -2.04
C ASN A 112 7.21 -4.42 -0.90
N LEU A 113 5.92 -4.12 -0.99
CA LEU A 113 5.19 -3.49 0.11
C LEU A 113 5.21 -4.38 1.36
N ALA A 114 4.92 -5.67 1.19
CA ALA A 114 4.93 -6.61 2.31
C ALA A 114 6.33 -6.68 2.95
N LEU A 115 7.36 -6.81 2.13
CA LEU A 115 8.74 -6.93 2.61
C LEU A 115 9.29 -5.61 3.17
N GLY A 116 8.67 -4.49 2.83
CA GLY A 116 9.03 -3.18 3.39
C GLY A 116 8.54 -2.97 4.80
N CYS A 117 7.64 -3.81 5.29
CA CYS A 117 7.18 -3.77 6.67
C CYS A 117 8.20 -4.44 7.61
N ASP A 118 8.13 -4.11 8.89
CA ASP A 118 9.00 -4.72 9.90
C ASP A 118 8.67 -6.19 10.12
N LEU A 119 7.39 -6.52 10.08
CA LEU A 119 6.91 -7.89 10.29
C LEU A 119 5.92 -8.26 9.18
N VAL A 120 5.92 -9.54 8.82
CA VAL A 120 4.97 -10.09 7.85
C VAL A 120 4.24 -11.26 8.49
N VAL A 121 2.91 -11.20 8.48
CA VAL A 121 2.05 -12.31 8.86
C VAL A 121 1.30 -12.76 7.61
N ALA A 122 1.54 -13.97 7.17
CA ALA A 122 0.99 -14.49 5.93
C ALA A 122 0.11 -15.70 6.19
N GLY A 123 -0.99 -15.80 5.45
CA GLY A 123 -1.82 -16.99 5.45
C GLY A 123 -1.18 -18.14 4.67
N GLU A 124 -1.63 -19.35 4.91
CA GLU A 124 -1.09 -20.55 4.25
C GLU A 124 -1.51 -20.67 2.77
N THR A 125 -2.59 -19.99 2.38
CA THR A 125 -3.12 -20.11 1.02
C THR A 125 -3.26 -18.73 0.37
#